data_74659c035fe7fbdf3c7c5aeb4d2c4247
#
_entry.id   74659c035fe7fbdf3c7c5aeb4d2c4247
#
_cell.length_a   1.000
_cell.length_b   1.000
_cell.length_c   1.000
_cell.angle_alpha   90.00
_cell.angle_beta   90.00
_cell.angle_gamma   90.00
#
_symmetry.space_group_name_H-M   'P 1'
#
loop_
_entity.id
_entity.type
_entity.pdbx_description
1 polymer ?
#
loop_
_entity_poly.entity_id
_entity_poly.type
_entity_poly.pdbx_seq_one_letter_code
_entity_poly.pdbx_strand_id
1 'polypeptide(L)'
;MSSKEIEKLSGLCVVTGASSGIGLELAKLAAADGCGLILAADRDLSEGERAARAAGASSVETIECDLGTKDGIDALMAKIGTRPVDVLMANAGHGQGGAFLDQNWNDISHIIDTNVKGTVSLIHRIGQQMRTRNVGRILVTGSIAGHLPGAFQLVYNSTKAFIDDFCVGLHNELKETDVVVTCLLPGVTDTHFFERADMENTIAGESDSKADPAKVAKDGYDALLEGDTQVVSGFMNKVQTLFADILPDDMVAQMHRRMAKPKGS
;
A
#
# COMPACT_ATOMS: atom_id res chain seq x y z
N MET A 1 -11.14 22.94 -10.49
CA MET A 1 -11.23 21.93 -9.42
C MET A 1 -11.86 20.70 -10.05
N SER A 2 -11.27 19.52 -9.86
CA SER A 2 -11.90 18.26 -10.28
C SER A 2 -13.19 18.11 -9.48
N SER A 3 -14.28 17.60 -10.10
CA SER A 3 -15.56 17.34 -9.39
C SER A 3 -15.41 16.32 -8.24
N LYS A 4 -14.24 15.70 -8.12
CA LYS A 4 -13.92 14.66 -7.13
C LYS A 4 -13.01 15.14 -5.99
N GLU A 5 -12.56 16.39 -6.00
CA GLU A 5 -11.74 16.98 -4.94
C GLU A 5 -12.57 17.22 -3.67
N ILE A 6 -12.00 16.87 -2.50
CA ILE A 6 -12.61 17.12 -1.19
C ILE A 6 -11.56 17.68 -0.22
N GLU A 7 -11.99 18.41 0.81
CA GLU A 7 -11.07 19.02 1.79
C GLU A 7 -10.60 18.02 2.86
N LYS A 8 -11.43 17.04 3.22
CA LYS A 8 -11.14 16.03 4.25
C LYS A 8 -11.93 14.76 4.05
N LEU A 9 -11.46 13.66 4.62
CA LEU A 9 -12.18 12.41 4.68
C LEU A 9 -13.29 12.44 5.74
N SER A 10 -14.25 11.54 5.63
CA SER A 10 -15.32 11.35 6.62
C SER A 10 -15.87 9.93 6.56
N GLY A 11 -16.66 9.55 7.59
CA GLY A 11 -17.30 8.25 7.66
C GLY A 11 -16.39 7.13 8.16
N LEU A 12 -16.61 5.92 7.69
CA LEU A 12 -15.85 4.73 8.08
C LEU A 12 -14.67 4.51 7.15
N CYS A 13 -13.46 4.53 7.73
CA CYS A 13 -12.21 4.24 7.04
C CYS A 13 -11.64 2.87 7.49
N VAL A 14 -11.32 2.01 6.54
CA VAL A 14 -10.61 0.73 6.77
C VAL A 14 -9.17 0.90 6.33
N VAL A 15 -8.22 0.67 7.24
CA VAL A 15 -6.78 0.74 6.95
C VAL A 15 -6.14 -0.61 7.18
N THR A 16 -5.50 -1.17 6.17
CA THR A 16 -4.77 -2.44 6.28
C THR A 16 -3.26 -2.21 6.42
N GLY A 17 -2.56 -3.11 7.12
CA GLY A 17 -1.15 -2.91 7.46
C GLY A 17 -0.94 -1.73 8.42
N ALA A 18 -1.92 -1.48 9.30
CA ALA A 18 -1.98 -0.30 10.16
C ALA A 18 -1.14 -0.40 11.44
N SER A 19 -0.38 -1.48 11.62
CA SER A 19 0.45 -1.69 12.82
C SER A 19 1.72 -0.82 12.84
N SER A 20 2.20 -0.35 11.70
CA SER A 20 3.44 0.44 11.60
C SER A 20 3.57 1.17 10.25
N GLY A 21 4.60 2.00 10.12
CA GLY A 21 5.03 2.62 8.86
C GLY A 21 3.93 3.42 8.17
N ILE A 22 3.82 3.30 6.85
CA ILE A 22 2.88 4.09 6.04
C ILE A 22 1.43 3.86 6.48
N GLY A 23 1.02 2.61 6.79
CA GLY A 23 -0.34 2.30 7.21
C GLY A 23 -0.73 2.95 8.53
N LEU A 24 0.18 2.99 9.50
CA LEU A 24 0.00 3.72 10.76
C LEU A 24 -0.17 5.23 10.52
N GLU A 25 0.66 5.81 9.68
CA GLU A 25 0.58 7.24 9.37
C GLU A 25 -0.70 7.61 8.60
N LEU A 26 -1.13 6.76 7.66
CA LEU A 26 -2.43 6.91 6.98
C LEU A 26 -3.61 6.86 7.97
N ALA A 27 -3.55 5.93 8.94
CA ALA A 27 -4.57 5.84 9.99
C ALA A 27 -4.63 7.11 10.86
N LYS A 28 -3.48 7.70 11.19
CA LYS A 28 -3.40 8.97 11.93
C LYS A 28 -4.01 10.14 11.15
N LEU A 29 -3.75 10.22 9.84
CA LEU A 29 -4.32 11.26 8.98
C LEU A 29 -5.85 11.15 8.91
N ALA A 30 -6.39 9.95 8.67
CA ALA A 30 -7.84 9.72 8.66
C ALA A 30 -8.48 9.98 10.04
N ALA A 31 -7.76 9.66 11.12
CA ALA A 31 -8.19 9.97 12.49
C ALA A 31 -8.28 11.48 12.74
N ALA A 32 -7.31 12.25 12.25
CA ALA A 32 -7.30 13.71 12.39
C ALA A 32 -8.48 14.39 11.67
N ASP A 33 -8.99 13.78 10.61
CA ASP A 33 -10.22 14.20 9.94
C ASP A 33 -11.51 13.79 10.69
N GLY A 34 -11.39 12.99 11.78
CA GLY A 34 -12.49 12.54 12.59
C GLY A 34 -13.18 11.26 12.08
N CYS A 35 -12.57 10.52 11.17
CA CYS A 35 -13.11 9.25 10.69
C CYS A 35 -13.26 8.21 11.81
N GLY A 36 -14.24 7.32 11.70
CA GLY A 36 -14.27 6.06 12.42
C GLY A 36 -13.32 5.08 11.72
N LEU A 37 -12.50 4.35 12.47
CA LEU A 37 -11.46 3.49 11.91
C LEU A 37 -11.67 2.02 12.22
N ILE A 38 -11.43 1.16 11.24
CA ILE A 38 -11.11 -0.25 11.41
C ILE A 38 -9.66 -0.45 10.96
N LEU A 39 -8.79 -0.79 11.91
CA LEU A 39 -7.38 -1.07 11.67
C LEU A 39 -7.17 -2.57 11.57
N ALA A 40 -6.54 -3.03 10.48
CA ALA A 40 -6.25 -4.44 10.26
C ALA A 40 -4.76 -4.67 10.03
N ALA A 41 -4.19 -5.70 10.64
CA ALA A 41 -2.84 -6.18 10.40
C ALA A 41 -2.70 -7.66 10.80
N ASP A 42 -1.58 -8.27 10.43
CA ASP A 42 -1.19 -9.64 10.80
C ASP A 42 -0.56 -9.76 12.20
N ARG A 43 -0.59 -8.68 12.99
CA ARG A 43 0.09 -8.55 14.29
C ARG A 43 -0.57 -7.50 15.17
N ASP A 44 -0.04 -7.34 16.40
CA ASP A 44 -0.51 -6.38 17.37
C ASP A 44 -0.73 -4.97 16.81
N LEU A 45 -1.89 -4.41 17.09
CA LEU A 45 -2.37 -3.10 16.66
C LEU A 45 -2.49 -2.09 17.80
N SER A 46 -1.98 -2.41 18.98
CA SER A 46 -2.11 -1.55 20.18
C SER A 46 -1.51 -0.15 19.99
N GLU A 47 -0.40 -0.04 19.25
CA GLU A 47 0.20 1.26 18.90
C GLU A 47 -0.68 2.03 17.91
N GLY A 48 -1.16 1.36 16.87
CA GLY A 48 -2.06 1.95 15.88
C GLY A 48 -3.36 2.46 16.51
N GLU A 49 -3.98 1.66 17.36
CA GLU A 49 -5.18 2.06 18.10
C GLU A 49 -4.93 3.30 18.96
N ARG A 50 -3.87 3.29 19.77
CA ARG A 50 -3.52 4.42 20.64
C ARG A 50 -3.24 5.69 19.83
N ALA A 51 -2.46 5.58 18.75
CA ALA A 51 -2.11 6.71 17.88
C ALA A 51 -3.34 7.28 17.17
N ALA A 52 -4.23 6.44 16.65
CA ALA A 52 -5.46 6.87 15.99
C ALA A 52 -6.42 7.57 16.98
N ARG A 53 -6.59 7.04 18.19
CA ARG A 53 -7.37 7.72 19.24
C ARG A 53 -6.80 9.06 19.61
N ALA A 54 -5.48 9.15 19.79
CA ALA A 54 -4.79 10.39 20.11
C ALA A 54 -4.88 11.43 18.99
N ALA A 55 -4.97 10.99 17.72
CA ALA A 55 -5.11 11.84 16.54
C ALA A 55 -6.55 12.35 16.33
N GLY A 56 -7.55 11.84 17.03
CA GLY A 56 -8.93 12.36 16.99
C GLY A 56 -9.95 11.49 16.27
N ALA A 57 -9.66 10.20 16.06
CA ALA A 57 -10.63 9.26 15.49
C ALA A 57 -11.94 9.23 16.29
N SER A 58 -13.10 9.28 15.62
CA SER A 58 -14.42 9.21 16.27
C SER A 58 -14.68 7.83 16.90
N SER A 59 -14.10 6.78 16.34
CA SER A 59 -14.06 5.42 16.88
C SER A 59 -12.86 4.67 16.34
N VAL A 60 -12.32 3.70 17.07
CA VAL A 60 -11.26 2.82 16.60
C VAL A 60 -11.59 1.38 17.00
N GLU A 61 -11.63 0.52 16.01
CA GLU A 61 -11.71 -0.92 16.15
C GLU A 61 -10.47 -1.56 15.50
N THR A 62 -9.99 -2.64 16.07
CA THR A 62 -8.83 -3.38 15.56
C THR A 62 -9.20 -4.81 15.23
N ILE A 63 -8.47 -5.40 14.28
CA ILE A 63 -8.55 -6.83 13.98
C ILE A 63 -7.18 -7.34 13.55
N GLU A 64 -6.68 -8.34 14.25
CA GLU A 64 -5.53 -9.11 13.81
C GLU A 64 -6.00 -10.17 12.80
N CYS A 65 -5.56 -10.06 11.58
CA CYS A 65 -5.90 -11.00 10.51
C CYS A 65 -4.83 -11.00 9.42
N ASP A 66 -4.55 -12.20 8.92
CA ASP A 66 -3.65 -12.39 7.78
C ASP A 66 -4.43 -12.27 6.47
N LEU A 67 -4.22 -11.15 5.76
CA LEU A 67 -4.89 -10.86 4.49
C LEU A 67 -4.33 -11.66 3.30
N GLY A 68 -3.29 -12.45 3.50
CA GLY A 68 -2.85 -13.49 2.55
C GLY A 68 -3.75 -14.72 2.57
N THR A 69 -4.67 -14.83 3.55
CA THR A 69 -5.58 -15.96 3.69
C THR A 69 -7.03 -15.58 3.43
N LYS A 70 -7.81 -16.56 2.94
CA LYS A 70 -9.27 -16.36 2.78
C LYS A 70 -9.94 -16.07 4.12
N ASP A 71 -9.53 -16.78 5.16
CA ASP A 71 -10.14 -16.64 6.50
C ASP A 71 -9.85 -15.26 7.11
N GLY A 72 -8.65 -14.72 6.91
CA GLY A 72 -8.30 -13.38 7.36
C GLY A 72 -9.10 -12.30 6.62
N ILE A 73 -9.27 -12.44 5.30
CA ILE A 73 -10.11 -11.52 4.51
C ILE A 73 -11.57 -11.60 4.98
N ASP A 74 -12.10 -12.82 5.16
CA ASP A 74 -13.48 -13.01 5.61
C ASP A 74 -13.69 -12.48 7.03
N ALA A 75 -12.70 -12.62 7.93
CA ALA A 75 -12.74 -12.05 9.26
C ALA A 75 -12.80 -10.51 9.24
N LEU A 76 -11.99 -9.86 8.40
CA LEU A 76 -12.07 -8.40 8.22
C LEU A 76 -13.44 -7.98 7.67
N MET A 77 -13.95 -8.67 6.66
CA MET A 77 -15.28 -8.38 6.11
C MET A 77 -16.40 -8.61 7.12
N ALA A 78 -16.31 -9.65 7.96
CA ALA A 78 -17.24 -9.88 9.07
C ALA A 78 -17.16 -8.77 10.13
N LYS A 79 -15.95 -8.27 10.43
CA LYS A 79 -15.73 -7.13 11.33
C LYS A 79 -16.36 -5.85 10.78
N ILE A 80 -16.27 -5.60 9.48
CA ILE A 80 -16.95 -4.49 8.81
C ILE A 80 -18.48 -4.67 8.90
N GLY A 81 -18.96 -5.90 8.68
CA GLY A 81 -20.39 -6.22 8.68
C GLY A 81 -21.13 -5.52 7.54
N THR A 82 -22.29 -4.96 7.85
CA THR A 82 -23.14 -4.23 6.87
C THR A 82 -22.85 -2.73 6.83
N ARG A 83 -21.86 -2.25 7.57
CA ARG A 83 -21.54 -0.82 7.62
C ARG A 83 -21.01 -0.35 6.27
N PRO A 84 -21.45 0.81 5.77
CA PRO A 84 -20.86 1.39 4.58
C PRO A 84 -19.40 1.80 4.88
N VAL A 85 -18.47 1.32 4.06
CA VAL A 85 -17.08 1.79 4.08
C VAL A 85 -16.97 2.96 3.13
N ASP A 86 -16.56 4.11 3.63
CA ASP A 86 -16.41 5.34 2.84
C ASP A 86 -14.99 5.48 2.29
N VAL A 87 -13.99 4.95 3.04
CA VAL A 87 -12.59 4.97 2.64
C VAL A 87 -11.95 3.59 2.87
N LEU A 88 -11.26 3.06 1.87
CA LEU A 88 -10.39 1.90 1.98
C LEU A 88 -8.94 2.33 1.72
N MET A 89 -8.05 2.13 2.70
CA MET A 89 -6.62 2.28 2.53
C MET A 89 -5.97 0.89 2.52
N ALA A 90 -5.85 0.30 1.33
CA ALA A 90 -5.27 -1.02 1.09
C ALA A 90 -3.74 -0.90 1.06
N ASN A 91 -3.14 -0.90 2.25
CA ASN A 91 -1.69 -0.70 2.42
C ASN A 91 -0.95 -1.98 2.83
N ALA A 92 -1.62 -3.01 3.36
CA ALA A 92 -0.97 -4.26 3.73
C ALA A 92 -0.19 -4.87 2.57
N GLY A 93 1.03 -5.28 2.85
CA GLY A 93 1.91 -5.91 1.89
C GLY A 93 3.30 -6.11 2.46
N HIS A 94 4.02 -7.07 1.91
CA HIS A 94 5.40 -7.36 2.28
C HIS A 94 6.20 -7.85 1.07
N GLY A 95 7.51 -7.94 1.24
CA GLY A 95 8.44 -8.43 0.24
C GLY A 95 9.38 -9.47 0.81
N GLN A 96 10.21 -10.03 -0.05
CA GLN A 96 11.32 -10.90 0.32
C GLN A 96 12.48 -10.64 -0.63
N GLY A 97 13.68 -10.54 -0.07
CA GLY A 97 14.93 -10.45 -0.80
C GLY A 97 15.53 -11.83 -1.10
N GLY A 98 16.58 -11.86 -1.92
CA GLY A 98 17.33 -13.07 -2.25
C GLY A 98 17.06 -13.64 -3.64
N ALA A 99 17.90 -14.60 -4.05
CA ALA A 99 17.77 -15.24 -5.36
C ALA A 99 16.49 -16.10 -5.40
N PHE A 100 15.67 -15.90 -6.41
CA PHE A 100 14.33 -16.51 -6.50
C PHE A 100 14.32 -18.04 -6.35
N LEU A 101 15.27 -18.71 -6.97
CA LEU A 101 15.32 -20.17 -6.95
C LEU A 101 15.80 -20.76 -5.60
N ASP A 102 16.32 -19.91 -4.70
CA ASP A 102 16.76 -20.29 -3.35
C ASP A 102 15.71 -19.98 -2.29
N GLN A 103 14.61 -19.27 -2.64
CA GLN A 103 13.55 -18.89 -1.71
C GLN A 103 12.59 -20.05 -1.44
N ASN A 104 11.97 -20.03 -0.25
CA ASN A 104 10.91 -20.98 0.10
C ASN A 104 9.62 -20.65 -0.66
N TRP A 105 8.99 -21.66 -1.26
CA TRP A 105 7.75 -21.47 -2.01
C TRP A 105 6.58 -20.94 -1.17
N ASN A 106 6.47 -21.32 0.09
CA ASN A 106 5.37 -20.83 0.94
C ASN A 106 5.48 -19.32 1.17
N ASP A 107 6.69 -18.79 1.36
CA ASP A 107 6.93 -17.36 1.53
C ASP A 107 6.64 -16.60 0.23
N ILE A 108 7.07 -17.14 -0.91
CA ILE A 108 6.74 -16.60 -2.24
C ILE A 108 5.22 -16.54 -2.44
N SER A 109 4.52 -17.65 -2.16
CA SER A 109 3.06 -17.73 -2.31
C SER A 109 2.37 -16.72 -1.41
N HIS A 110 2.81 -16.59 -0.17
CA HIS A 110 2.23 -15.65 0.79
C HIS A 110 2.37 -14.18 0.36
N ILE A 111 3.51 -13.80 -0.29
CA ILE A 111 3.67 -12.46 -0.87
C ILE A 111 2.62 -12.20 -1.95
N ILE A 112 2.41 -13.16 -2.86
CA ILE A 112 1.41 -13.06 -3.93
C ILE A 112 0.00 -12.98 -3.32
N ASP A 113 -0.28 -13.86 -2.35
CA ASP A 113 -1.58 -13.94 -1.71
C ASP A 113 -1.92 -12.64 -0.95
N THR A 114 -0.97 -12.06 -0.22
CA THR A 114 -1.17 -10.80 0.50
C THR A 114 -1.23 -9.60 -0.45
N ASN A 115 -0.18 -9.41 -1.27
CA ASN A 115 -0.03 -8.19 -2.07
C ASN A 115 -1.04 -8.11 -3.22
N VAL A 116 -1.41 -9.25 -3.82
CA VAL A 116 -2.30 -9.29 -4.98
C VAL A 116 -3.69 -9.77 -4.59
N LYS A 117 -3.85 -11.03 -4.19
CA LYS A 117 -5.19 -11.61 -3.94
C LYS A 117 -5.93 -10.89 -2.81
N GLY A 118 -5.25 -10.64 -1.69
CA GLY A 118 -5.83 -9.94 -0.53
C GLY A 118 -6.27 -8.54 -0.89
N THR A 119 -5.38 -7.77 -1.52
CA THR A 119 -5.65 -6.40 -1.96
C THR A 119 -6.81 -6.34 -2.95
N VAL A 120 -6.77 -7.16 -4.03
CA VAL A 120 -7.82 -7.18 -5.05
C VAL A 120 -9.16 -7.67 -4.48
N SER A 121 -9.15 -8.67 -3.59
CA SER A 121 -10.36 -9.18 -2.94
C SER A 121 -11.05 -8.11 -2.09
N LEU A 122 -10.30 -7.33 -1.30
CA LEU A 122 -10.85 -6.23 -0.50
C LEU A 122 -11.41 -5.12 -1.39
N ILE A 123 -10.65 -4.70 -2.40
CA ILE A 123 -11.08 -3.68 -3.36
C ILE A 123 -12.36 -4.12 -4.08
N HIS A 124 -12.44 -5.40 -4.51
CA HIS A 124 -13.63 -5.92 -5.18
C HIS A 124 -14.86 -5.88 -4.27
N ARG A 125 -14.76 -6.41 -3.04
CA ARG A 125 -15.90 -6.52 -2.11
C ARG A 125 -16.39 -5.14 -1.62
N ILE A 126 -15.45 -4.26 -1.25
CA ILE A 126 -15.76 -2.92 -0.74
C ILE A 126 -16.10 -1.98 -1.89
N GLY A 127 -15.36 -2.04 -3.00
CA GLY A 127 -15.59 -1.22 -4.19
C GLY A 127 -16.95 -1.46 -4.84
N GLN A 128 -17.48 -2.70 -4.80
CA GLN A 128 -18.86 -2.97 -5.24
C GLN A 128 -19.89 -2.17 -4.44
N GLN A 129 -19.75 -2.09 -3.11
CA GLN A 129 -20.62 -1.30 -2.25
C GLN A 129 -20.45 0.21 -2.53
N MET A 130 -19.22 0.69 -2.69
CA MET A 130 -18.93 2.08 -3.03
C MET A 130 -19.57 2.46 -4.37
N ARG A 131 -19.38 1.63 -5.41
CA ARG A 131 -19.99 1.86 -6.73
C ARG A 131 -21.51 1.89 -6.66
N THR A 132 -22.16 1.00 -5.90
CA THR A 132 -23.61 0.97 -5.74
C THR A 132 -24.15 2.24 -5.08
N ARG A 133 -23.40 2.81 -4.12
CA ARG A 133 -23.74 4.08 -3.45
C ARG A 133 -23.29 5.31 -4.25
N ASN A 134 -22.55 5.11 -5.33
CA ASN A 134 -21.87 6.14 -6.12
C ASN A 134 -20.99 7.08 -5.28
N VAL A 135 -20.34 6.56 -4.23
CA VAL A 135 -19.44 7.33 -3.36
C VAL A 135 -18.44 6.39 -2.68
N GLY A 136 -17.17 6.81 -2.61
CA GLY A 136 -16.12 6.08 -1.91
C GLY A 136 -14.73 6.50 -2.38
N ARG A 137 -13.72 6.24 -1.53
CA ARG A 137 -12.31 6.51 -1.84
C ARG A 137 -11.46 5.31 -1.51
N ILE A 138 -10.60 4.94 -2.44
CA ILE A 138 -9.69 3.79 -2.32
C ILE A 138 -8.27 4.29 -2.55
N LEU A 139 -7.44 4.23 -1.50
CA LEU A 139 -6.00 4.40 -1.60
C LEU A 139 -5.34 3.02 -1.60
N VAL A 140 -4.46 2.77 -2.56
CA VAL A 140 -3.70 1.52 -2.63
C VAL A 140 -2.21 1.85 -2.56
N THR A 141 -1.48 1.17 -1.68
CA THR A 141 -0.02 1.33 -1.61
C THR A 141 0.66 0.41 -2.62
N GLY A 142 0.99 0.97 -3.77
CA GLY A 142 1.86 0.39 -4.79
C GLY A 142 3.35 0.50 -4.43
N SER A 143 4.21 0.74 -5.40
CA SER A 143 5.65 1.03 -5.19
C SER A 143 6.32 1.45 -6.50
N ILE A 144 7.32 2.33 -6.46
CA ILE A 144 8.21 2.53 -7.61
C ILE A 144 8.94 1.24 -8.04
N ALA A 145 9.02 0.25 -7.16
CA ALA A 145 9.57 -1.07 -7.48
C ALA A 145 8.78 -1.78 -8.58
N GLY A 146 7.50 -1.45 -8.77
CA GLY A 146 6.68 -1.97 -9.86
C GLY A 146 7.17 -1.57 -11.25
N HIS A 147 7.90 -0.48 -11.38
CA HIS A 147 8.52 -0.04 -12.63
C HIS A 147 9.90 -0.67 -12.90
N LEU A 148 10.39 -1.53 -12.00
CA LEU A 148 11.75 -2.07 -12.07
C LEU A 148 11.72 -3.59 -12.23
N PRO A 149 12.41 -4.18 -13.24
CA PRO A 149 12.70 -5.61 -13.27
C PRO A 149 13.55 -6.01 -12.06
N GLY A 150 12.90 -6.54 -11.02
CA GLY A 150 13.42 -6.61 -9.65
C GLY A 150 14.33 -7.80 -9.37
N ALA A 151 15.52 -7.90 -9.98
CA ALA A 151 16.50 -8.94 -9.64
C ALA A 151 16.77 -8.95 -8.11
N PHE A 152 16.69 -10.13 -7.48
CA PHE A 152 16.73 -10.38 -6.02
C PHE A 152 15.50 -9.89 -5.22
N GLN A 153 14.47 -9.39 -5.92
CA GLN A 153 13.15 -9.06 -5.38
C GLN A 153 12.03 -9.39 -6.39
N LEU A 154 12.21 -10.41 -7.21
CA LEU A 154 11.38 -10.68 -8.39
C LEU A 154 9.89 -10.66 -8.08
N VAL A 155 9.45 -11.42 -7.08
CA VAL A 155 8.03 -11.58 -6.77
C VAL A 155 7.45 -10.27 -6.25
N TYR A 156 8.12 -9.60 -5.33
CA TYR A 156 7.66 -8.32 -4.78
C TYR A 156 7.47 -7.28 -5.90
N ASN A 157 8.51 -7.03 -6.71
CA ASN A 157 8.43 -6.05 -7.79
C ASN A 157 7.28 -6.39 -8.77
N SER A 158 7.14 -7.67 -9.12
CA SER A 158 6.05 -8.12 -10.00
C SER A 158 4.67 -7.94 -9.38
N THR A 159 4.51 -8.17 -8.06
CA THR A 159 3.23 -7.90 -7.37
C THR A 159 2.90 -6.41 -7.34
N LYS A 160 3.92 -5.55 -7.21
CA LYS A 160 3.73 -4.09 -7.22
C LYS A 160 3.41 -3.58 -8.63
N ALA A 161 4.07 -4.09 -9.68
CA ALA A 161 3.72 -3.79 -11.06
C ALA A 161 2.25 -4.14 -11.37
N PHE A 162 1.79 -5.33 -10.91
CA PHE A 162 0.39 -5.71 -11.05
C PHE A 162 -0.55 -4.71 -10.36
N ILE A 163 -0.26 -4.33 -9.13
CA ILE A 163 -1.13 -3.41 -8.35
C ILE A 163 -1.13 -2.01 -8.95
N ASP A 164 0.02 -1.51 -9.38
CA ASP A 164 0.16 -0.17 -9.95
C ASP A 164 -0.68 -0.06 -11.23
N ASP A 165 -0.57 -1.02 -12.14
CA ASP A 165 -1.35 -1.07 -13.39
C ASP A 165 -2.84 -1.31 -13.12
N PHE A 166 -3.18 -2.23 -12.20
CA PHE A 166 -4.55 -2.50 -11.78
C PHE A 166 -5.27 -1.24 -11.28
N CYS A 167 -4.60 -0.41 -10.47
CA CYS A 167 -5.19 0.82 -9.93
C CYS A 167 -5.53 1.83 -11.03
N VAL A 168 -4.64 2.01 -12.01
CA VAL A 168 -4.87 2.90 -13.15
C VAL A 168 -6.06 2.43 -13.98
N GLY A 169 -6.13 1.13 -14.27
CA GLY A 169 -7.26 0.53 -14.97
C GLY A 169 -8.58 0.73 -14.23
N LEU A 170 -8.61 0.42 -12.92
CA LEU A 170 -9.81 0.55 -12.10
C LEU A 170 -10.27 2.01 -11.95
N HIS A 171 -9.32 2.95 -11.78
CA HIS A 171 -9.65 4.38 -11.78
C HIS A 171 -10.37 4.78 -13.07
N ASN A 172 -9.89 4.30 -14.22
CA ASN A 172 -10.52 4.59 -15.51
C ASN A 172 -11.92 3.96 -15.65
N GLU A 173 -12.12 2.71 -15.19
CA GLU A 173 -13.44 2.06 -15.18
C GLU A 173 -14.47 2.83 -14.32
N LEU A 174 -14.02 3.49 -13.27
CA LEU A 174 -14.86 4.23 -12.33
C LEU A 174 -14.97 5.73 -12.63
N LYS A 175 -14.45 6.21 -13.77
CA LYS A 175 -14.40 7.64 -14.11
C LYS A 175 -15.77 8.32 -14.15
N GLU A 176 -16.82 7.59 -14.52
CA GLU A 176 -18.21 8.09 -14.60
C GLU A 176 -18.97 7.98 -13.25
N THR A 177 -18.26 7.62 -12.17
CA THR A 177 -18.78 7.54 -10.80
C THR A 177 -18.09 8.53 -9.89
N ASP A 178 -18.63 8.76 -8.68
CA ASP A 178 -17.97 9.56 -7.64
C ASP A 178 -16.99 8.72 -6.78
N VAL A 179 -16.71 7.49 -7.19
CA VAL A 179 -15.69 6.66 -6.55
C VAL A 179 -14.29 7.05 -7.09
N VAL A 180 -13.34 7.27 -6.18
CA VAL A 180 -11.95 7.59 -6.49
C VAL A 180 -11.04 6.41 -6.16
N VAL A 181 -10.10 6.12 -7.02
CA VAL A 181 -9.01 5.15 -6.78
C VAL A 181 -7.68 5.86 -7.00
N THR A 182 -6.86 5.88 -5.97
CA THR A 182 -5.53 6.50 -6.00
C THR A 182 -4.45 5.47 -5.67
N CYS A 183 -3.42 5.38 -6.47
CA CYS A 183 -2.24 4.56 -6.22
C CYS A 183 -1.11 5.41 -5.66
N LEU A 184 -0.66 5.11 -4.44
CA LEU A 184 0.53 5.69 -3.84
C LEU A 184 1.74 4.86 -4.21
N LEU A 185 2.76 5.46 -4.79
CA LEU A 185 4.03 4.83 -5.19
C LEU A 185 5.18 5.31 -4.30
N PRO A 186 5.42 4.65 -3.15
CA PRO A 186 6.58 4.92 -2.32
C PRO A 186 7.88 4.48 -3.00
N GLY A 187 8.97 5.18 -2.67
CA GLY A 187 10.33 4.66 -2.80
C GLY A 187 10.79 3.94 -1.54
N VAL A 188 12.11 3.88 -1.35
CA VAL A 188 12.74 3.36 -0.13
C VAL A 188 12.28 4.21 1.06
N THR A 189 11.50 3.61 1.96
CA THR A 189 10.87 4.29 3.11
C THR A 189 11.37 3.69 4.40
N ASP A 190 11.58 4.52 5.43
CA ASP A 190 12.04 4.09 6.76
C ASP A 190 10.92 3.38 7.53
N THR A 191 10.79 2.09 7.27
CA THR A 191 9.81 1.20 7.87
C THR A 191 10.47 -0.14 8.18
N HIS A 192 9.80 -1.01 8.93
CA HIS A 192 10.23 -2.40 9.15
C HIS A 192 10.20 -3.29 7.88
N PHE A 193 10.02 -2.69 6.69
CA PHE A 193 9.92 -3.45 5.44
C PHE A 193 11.20 -4.24 5.13
N PHE A 194 12.37 -3.60 5.25
CA PHE A 194 13.65 -4.24 4.93
C PHE A 194 14.02 -5.36 5.89
N GLU A 195 13.74 -5.17 7.18
CA GLU A 195 13.87 -6.22 8.21
C GLU A 195 12.98 -7.43 7.87
N ARG A 196 11.71 -7.18 7.56
CA ARG A 196 10.74 -8.24 7.22
C ARG A 196 11.02 -8.92 5.89
N ALA A 197 11.68 -8.25 4.98
CA ALA A 197 12.03 -8.76 3.66
C ALA A 197 13.39 -9.48 3.63
N ASP A 198 14.07 -9.58 4.77
CA ASP A 198 15.45 -10.11 4.87
C ASP A 198 16.43 -9.38 3.91
N MET A 199 16.34 -8.04 3.88
CA MET A 199 17.09 -7.18 2.97
C MET A 199 17.98 -6.16 3.67
N GLU A 200 18.19 -6.29 4.97
CA GLU A 200 19.03 -5.36 5.75
C GLU A 200 20.47 -5.30 5.22
N ASN A 201 21.01 -6.44 4.75
CA ASN A 201 22.35 -6.57 4.17
C ASN A 201 22.45 -6.16 2.69
N THR A 202 21.59 -5.28 2.22
CA THR A 202 21.60 -4.77 0.84
C THR A 202 21.93 -3.27 0.83
N ILE A 203 22.36 -2.74 -0.32
CA ILE A 203 22.59 -1.29 -0.46
C ILE A 203 21.29 -0.51 -0.18
N ALA A 204 20.14 -1.03 -0.63
CA ALA A 204 18.85 -0.39 -0.38
C ALA A 204 18.46 -0.45 1.11
N GLY A 205 18.71 -1.58 1.79
CA GLY A 205 18.41 -1.76 3.21
C GLY A 205 19.29 -0.90 4.14
N GLU A 206 20.56 -0.69 3.79
CA GLU A 206 21.50 0.13 4.55
C GLU A 206 21.44 1.64 4.21
N SER A 207 20.59 2.05 3.27
CA SER A 207 20.54 3.45 2.85
C SER A 207 20.12 4.38 4.01
N ASP A 208 20.90 5.42 4.25
CA ASP A 208 20.58 6.50 5.21
C ASP A 208 19.54 7.49 4.64
N SER A 209 19.23 7.40 3.35
CA SER A 209 18.29 8.31 2.65
C SER A 209 16.89 7.74 2.50
N LYS A 210 16.42 6.95 3.48
CA LYS A 210 15.04 6.45 3.50
C LYS A 210 14.07 7.60 3.72
N ALA A 211 12.95 7.57 3.00
CA ALA A 211 11.89 8.57 3.17
C ALA A 211 11.16 8.37 4.51
N ASP A 212 10.75 9.48 5.12
CA ASP A 212 9.88 9.46 6.30
C ASP A 212 8.49 8.89 5.94
N PRO A 213 8.01 7.82 6.60
CA PRO A 213 6.70 7.25 6.36
C PRO A 213 5.54 8.24 6.54
N ALA A 214 5.67 9.23 7.45
CA ALA A 214 4.67 10.26 7.64
C ALA A 214 4.54 11.16 6.40
N LYS A 215 5.68 11.53 5.78
CA LYS A 215 5.67 12.29 4.53
C LYS A 215 5.10 11.49 3.38
N VAL A 216 5.48 10.22 3.25
CA VAL A 216 4.97 9.32 2.20
C VAL A 216 3.46 9.14 2.32
N ALA A 217 2.96 8.89 3.53
CA ALA A 217 1.53 8.77 3.81
C ALA A 217 0.78 10.07 3.47
N LYS A 218 1.36 11.23 3.81
CA LYS A 218 0.77 12.54 3.51
C LYS A 218 0.66 12.78 2.00
N ASP A 219 1.70 12.46 1.22
CA ASP A 219 1.68 12.61 -0.24
C ASP A 219 0.53 11.76 -0.86
N GLY A 220 0.34 10.50 -0.38
CA GLY A 220 -0.75 9.64 -0.83
C GLY A 220 -2.13 10.11 -0.38
N TYR A 221 -2.21 10.60 0.86
CA TYR A 221 -3.44 11.12 1.43
C TYR A 221 -3.95 12.35 0.67
N ASP A 222 -3.07 13.31 0.38
CA ASP A 222 -3.41 14.51 -0.37
C ASP A 222 -3.87 14.16 -1.79
N ALA A 223 -3.15 13.28 -2.49
CA ALA A 223 -3.56 12.79 -3.80
C ALA A 223 -4.94 12.12 -3.78
N LEU A 224 -5.26 11.38 -2.71
CA LEU A 224 -6.59 10.80 -2.52
C LEU A 224 -7.67 11.87 -2.35
N LEU A 225 -7.39 12.95 -1.60
CA LEU A 225 -8.30 14.09 -1.44
C LEU A 225 -8.50 14.84 -2.76
N GLU A 226 -7.45 15.03 -3.55
CA GLU A 226 -7.46 15.69 -4.86
C GLU A 226 -8.15 14.84 -5.93
N GLY A 227 -8.27 13.53 -5.73
CA GLY A 227 -8.85 12.59 -6.68
C GLY A 227 -7.88 12.15 -7.77
N ASP A 228 -6.59 12.23 -7.50
CA ASP A 228 -5.53 11.82 -8.42
C ASP A 228 -5.50 10.30 -8.61
N THR A 229 -5.19 9.87 -9.84
CA THR A 229 -5.06 8.45 -10.16
C THR A 229 -3.83 7.82 -9.48
N GLN A 230 -2.72 8.57 -9.43
CA GLN A 230 -1.43 8.04 -8.98
C GLN A 230 -0.53 9.16 -8.45
N VAL A 231 0.22 8.86 -7.41
CA VAL A 231 1.24 9.77 -6.87
C VAL A 231 2.53 9.02 -6.55
N VAL A 232 3.64 9.50 -7.10
CA VAL A 232 4.99 9.06 -6.72
C VAL A 232 5.49 9.96 -5.60
N SER A 233 5.72 9.38 -4.41
CA SER A 233 6.24 10.14 -3.27
C SER A 233 7.73 10.42 -3.42
N GLY A 234 8.10 11.70 -3.33
CA GLY A 234 9.48 12.18 -3.40
C GLY A 234 9.98 12.47 -4.82
N PHE A 235 10.72 13.60 -4.95
CA PHE A 235 11.21 14.07 -6.25
C PHE A 235 12.17 13.08 -6.94
N MET A 236 13.13 12.52 -6.18
CA MET A 236 14.10 11.56 -6.75
C MET A 236 13.42 10.28 -7.24
N ASN A 237 12.35 9.84 -6.58
CA ASN A 237 11.57 8.69 -7.01
C ASN A 237 10.84 8.98 -8.33
N LYS A 238 10.30 10.19 -8.52
CA LYS A 238 9.70 10.62 -9.79
C LYS A 238 10.70 10.57 -10.94
N VAL A 239 11.93 11.02 -10.69
CA VAL A 239 13.02 10.96 -11.68
C VAL A 239 13.38 9.50 -11.97
N GLN A 240 13.48 8.66 -10.95
CA GLN A 240 13.84 7.25 -11.10
C GLN A 240 12.80 6.45 -11.90
N THR A 241 11.50 6.63 -11.64
CA THR A 241 10.44 5.97 -12.41
C THR A 241 10.46 6.42 -13.87
N LEU A 242 10.59 7.73 -14.14
CA LEU A 242 10.69 8.23 -15.49
C LEU A 242 11.88 7.64 -16.27
N PHE A 243 13.04 7.49 -15.63
CA PHE A 243 14.19 6.84 -16.25
C PHE A 243 14.00 5.35 -16.45
N ALA A 244 13.35 4.66 -15.52
CA ALA A 244 13.05 3.24 -15.64
C ALA A 244 12.15 2.95 -16.84
N ASP A 245 11.17 3.81 -17.10
CA ASP A 245 10.24 3.67 -18.25
C ASP A 245 10.89 3.95 -19.62
N ILE A 246 12.07 4.59 -19.66
CA ILE A 246 12.76 4.98 -20.91
C ILE A 246 13.97 4.07 -21.21
N LEU A 247 14.64 3.55 -20.18
CA LEU A 247 15.84 2.72 -20.33
C LEU A 247 15.46 1.28 -20.75
N PRO A 248 16.34 0.57 -21.47
CA PRO A 248 16.16 -0.85 -21.74
C PRO A 248 16.06 -1.67 -20.45
N ASP A 249 15.13 -2.62 -20.39
CA ASP A 249 14.84 -3.45 -19.19
C ASP A 249 16.09 -4.13 -18.63
N ASP A 250 16.99 -4.63 -19.49
CA ASP A 250 18.23 -5.28 -19.05
C ASP A 250 19.14 -4.33 -18.26
N MET A 251 19.19 -3.05 -18.64
CA MET A 251 19.98 -2.05 -17.92
C MET A 251 19.35 -1.75 -16.55
N VAL A 252 18.02 -1.60 -16.51
CA VAL A 252 17.28 -1.35 -15.27
C VAL A 252 17.42 -2.55 -14.33
N ALA A 253 17.27 -3.79 -14.85
CA ALA A 253 17.49 -5.02 -14.08
C ALA A 253 18.90 -5.11 -13.50
N GLN A 254 19.91 -4.70 -14.26
CA GLN A 254 21.30 -4.71 -13.79
C GLN A 254 21.57 -3.64 -12.72
N MET A 255 20.91 -2.48 -12.83
CA MET A 255 20.96 -1.45 -11.79
C MET A 255 20.31 -1.94 -10.50
N HIS A 256 19.09 -2.50 -10.61
CA HIS A 256 18.36 -3.07 -9.48
C HIS A 256 19.16 -4.21 -8.81
N ARG A 257 19.77 -5.10 -9.60
CA ARG A 257 20.63 -6.18 -9.10
C ARG A 257 21.72 -5.66 -8.16
N ARG A 258 22.36 -4.53 -8.49
CA ARG A 258 23.42 -3.95 -7.66
C ARG A 258 22.88 -3.45 -6.31
N MET A 259 21.65 -2.95 -6.28
CA MET A 259 21.02 -2.40 -5.08
C MET A 259 20.46 -3.47 -4.14
N ALA A 260 19.90 -4.54 -4.72
CA ALA A 260 19.14 -5.55 -3.99
C ALA A 260 19.93 -6.85 -3.74
N LYS A 261 21.07 -7.04 -4.37
CA LYS A 261 21.90 -8.23 -4.15
C LYS A 261 22.50 -8.20 -2.73
N PRO A 262 22.31 -9.29 -1.92
CA PRO A 262 22.94 -9.39 -0.61
C PRO A 262 24.47 -9.27 -0.69
N LYS A 263 25.07 -8.57 0.25
CA LYS A 263 26.53 -8.44 0.34
C LYS A 263 27.14 -9.79 0.70
N GLY A 264 28.14 -10.23 -0.07
CA GLY A 264 28.85 -11.50 0.18
C GLY A 264 28.25 -12.72 -0.52
N SER A 265 27.26 -12.54 -1.40
CA SER A 265 26.70 -13.61 -2.24
C SER A 265 27.20 -13.53 -3.69
#